data_d08bfe92b256a0749ae644cc1a994500
#
_entry.id   d08bfe92b256a0749ae644cc1a994500
#
_cell.length_a   1.000
_cell.length_b   1.000
_cell.length_c   1.000
_cell.angle_alpha   90.00
_cell.angle_beta   90.00
_cell.angle_gamma   90.00
#
_symmetry.space_group_name_H-M   'P 1'
#
loop_
_entity.id
_entity.type
_entity.pdbx_description
1 polymer ?
#
loop_
_entity_poly.entity_id
_entity_poly.type
_entity_poly.pdbx_seq_one_letter_code
_entity_poly.pdbx_strand_id
1 'polypeptide(L)'
;NGIISLLLSANSAAKKIYSLEVQKDVSEMAKRSVLMNGLEGKISGICGDLKDGESIFGRSFFNNIICNPPYKEFGGGLVNKNDPVTIARHEILCSLEDIIRVSSILLKPYGKLSLIHRPERLADILCLMREYKIEPKRLRFIHPSPSKTATMIMVEGAYCGGRKLHLEPPLYIYKEKGVYSDEINEIYGRKSK
;
A
#
# COMPACT_ATOMS: atom_id res chain seq x y z
N ASN A 1 -1.31 -12.90 1.44
CA ASN A 1 -1.87 -13.67 0.32
C ASN A 1 -1.33 -13.23 -1.05
N GLY A 2 -0.52 -12.15 -1.13
CA GLY A 2 0.16 -11.71 -2.34
C GLY A 2 -0.74 -11.08 -3.43
N ILE A 3 -2.01 -10.77 -3.14
CA ILE A 3 -2.97 -10.31 -4.15
C ILE A 3 -2.51 -9.01 -4.87
N ILE A 4 -1.88 -8.09 -4.15
CA ILE A 4 -1.38 -6.83 -4.75
C ILE A 4 -0.33 -7.14 -5.82
N SER A 5 0.60 -8.05 -5.55
CA SER A 5 1.65 -8.42 -6.50
C SER A 5 1.09 -9.10 -7.75
N LEU A 6 0.06 -9.94 -7.60
CA LEU A 6 -0.64 -10.57 -8.72
C LEU A 6 -1.37 -9.52 -9.58
N LEU A 7 -2.11 -8.61 -8.96
CA LEU A 7 -2.81 -7.54 -9.67
C LEU A 7 -1.83 -6.58 -10.38
N LEU A 8 -0.72 -6.23 -9.74
CA LEU A 8 0.33 -5.43 -10.37
C LEU A 8 0.95 -6.14 -11.56
N SER A 9 1.16 -7.46 -11.46
CA SER A 9 1.69 -8.24 -12.58
C SER A 9 0.77 -8.22 -13.79
N ALA A 10 -0.53 -8.25 -13.58
CA ALA A 10 -1.54 -8.23 -14.65
C ALA A 10 -1.77 -6.82 -15.23
N ASN A 11 -1.75 -5.77 -14.37
CA ASN A 11 -2.24 -4.44 -14.72
C ASN A 11 -1.13 -3.38 -14.82
N SER A 12 0.14 -3.76 -14.81
CA SER A 12 1.25 -2.80 -14.91
C SER A 12 2.37 -3.29 -15.83
N ALA A 13 3.17 -2.32 -16.31
CA ALA A 13 4.38 -2.59 -17.09
C ALA A 13 5.60 -3.00 -16.22
N ALA A 14 5.38 -3.36 -14.96
CA ALA A 14 6.47 -3.79 -14.07
C ALA A 14 7.14 -5.05 -14.62
N LYS A 15 8.45 -4.97 -14.81
CA LYS A 15 9.26 -6.11 -15.29
C LYS A 15 9.58 -7.10 -14.17
N LYS A 16 9.74 -6.62 -12.93
CA LYS A 16 10.03 -7.41 -11.74
C LYS A 16 9.29 -6.83 -10.55
N ILE A 17 8.71 -7.70 -9.75
CA ILE A 17 7.95 -7.34 -8.54
C ILE A 17 8.53 -8.14 -7.37
N TYR A 18 8.80 -7.45 -6.28
CA TYR A 18 9.20 -8.05 -5.01
C TYR A 18 8.07 -7.88 -4.01
N SER A 19 7.67 -8.96 -3.36
CA SER A 19 6.64 -8.96 -2.32
C SER A 19 7.30 -9.32 -1.00
N LEU A 20 7.32 -8.40 -0.05
CA LEU A 20 7.87 -8.62 1.29
C LEU A 20 6.72 -8.86 2.27
N GLU A 21 6.80 -9.94 3.03
CA GLU A 21 5.78 -10.35 4.00
C GLU A 21 6.46 -10.94 5.23
N VAL A 22 6.16 -10.39 6.41
CA VAL A 22 6.76 -10.81 7.66
C VAL A 22 6.18 -12.14 8.18
N GLN A 23 4.93 -12.42 7.88
CA GLN A 23 4.27 -13.64 8.32
C GLN A 23 4.63 -14.81 7.41
N LYS A 24 5.28 -15.82 7.96
CA LYS A 24 5.75 -16.99 7.22
C LYS A 24 4.62 -17.69 6.45
N ASP A 25 3.49 -17.95 7.13
CA ASP A 25 2.37 -18.69 6.51
C ASP A 25 1.71 -17.89 5.37
N VAL A 26 1.63 -16.57 5.51
CA VAL A 26 1.10 -15.66 4.47
C VAL A 26 2.09 -15.57 3.30
N SER A 27 3.39 -15.51 3.58
CA SER A 27 4.45 -15.53 2.57
C SER A 27 4.42 -16.82 1.76
N GLU A 28 4.29 -17.99 2.42
CA GLU A 28 4.16 -19.28 1.75
C GLU A 28 2.88 -19.39 0.91
N MET A 29 1.77 -18.83 1.38
CA MET A 29 0.53 -18.74 0.59
C MET A 29 0.73 -17.87 -0.66
N ALA A 30 1.41 -16.73 -0.52
CA ALA A 30 1.73 -15.85 -1.65
C ALA A 30 2.62 -16.56 -2.68
N LYS A 31 3.64 -17.29 -2.25
CA LYS A 31 4.52 -18.08 -3.14
C LYS A 31 3.72 -19.13 -3.92
N ARG A 32 2.83 -19.88 -3.26
CA ARG A 32 1.95 -20.83 -3.96
C ARG A 32 1.06 -20.13 -5.00
N SER A 33 0.52 -18.95 -4.68
CA SER A 33 -0.29 -18.19 -5.62
C SER A 33 0.52 -17.74 -6.84
N VAL A 34 1.77 -17.33 -6.65
CA VAL A 34 2.70 -16.99 -7.75
C VAL A 34 2.94 -18.20 -8.65
N LEU A 35 3.26 -19.36 -8.06
CA LEU A 35 3.49 -20.59 -8.80
C LEU A 35 2.26 -21.04 -9.60
N MET A 36 1.07 -21.03 -8.99
CA MET A 36 -0.18 -21.40 -9.65
C MET A 36 -0.53 -20.52 -10.85
N ASN A 37 0.00 -19.29 -10.90
CA ASN A 37 -0.21 -18.36 -12.01
C ASN A 37 1.00 -18.31 -13.00
N GLY A 38 2.03 -19.11 -12.81
CA GLY A 38 3.21 -19.14 -13.68
C GLY A 38 4.00 -17.83 -13.68
N LEU A 39 4.05 -17.14 -12.52
CA LEU A 39 4.62 -15.78 -12.40
C LEU A 39 5.96 -15.73 -11.67
N GLU A 40 6.66 -16.86 -11.46
CA GLU A 40 7.92 -16.95 -10.72
C GLU A 40 9.04 -16.14 -11.37
N GLY A 41 9.02 -16.04 -12.68
CA GLY A 41 9.94 -15.19 -13.43
C GLY A 41 9.77 -13.70 -13.17
N LYS A 42 8.55 -13.26 -12.80
CA LYS A 42 8.16 -11.85 -12.62
C LYS A 42 8.03 -11.44 -11.17
N ILE A 43 7.51 -12.31 -10.29
CA ILE A 43 7.25 -12.02 -8.88
C ILE A 43 8.19 -12.83 -7.99
N SER A 44 8.93 -12.16 -7.10
CA SER A 44 9.75 -12.77 -6.07
C SER A 44 9.14 -12.49 -4.69
N GLY A 45 8.63 -13.54 -4.03
CA GLY A 45 8.13 -13.46 -2.65
C GLY A 45 9.27 -13.68 -1.64
N ILE A 46 9.41 -12.75 -0.71
CA ILE A 46 10.42 -12.75 0.35
C ILE A 46 9.70 -12.74 1.69
N CYS A 47 10.09 -13.66 2.59
CA CYS A 47 9.64 -13.64 3.98
C CYS A 47 10.67 -12.85 4.79
N GLY A 48 10.26 -11.70 5.37
CA GLY A 48 11.15 -10.84 6.14
C GLY A 48 10.45 -9.62 6.70
N ASP A 49 11.10 -8.95 7.65
CA ASP A 49 10.62 -7.71 8.23
C ASP A 49 10.99 -6.53 7.30
N LEU A 50 10.07 -5.58 7.15
CA LEU A 50 10.34 -4.35 6.40
C LEU A 50 11.51 -3.55 7.00
N LYS A 51 11.69 -3.59 8.30
CA LYS A 51 12.79 -2.90 9.00
C LYS A 51 14.15 -3.38 8.53
N ASP A 52 14.26 -4.62 8.06
CA ASP A 52 15.46 -5.21 7.47
C ASP A 52 15.58 -4.94 5.97
N GLY A 53 14.70 -4.11 5.42
CA GLY A 53 14.60 -3.86 3.98
C GLY A 53 15.91 -3.42 3.33
N GLU A 54 16.72 -2.59 4.02
CA GLU A 54 18.04 -2.17 3.52
C GLU A 54 19.01 -3.36 3.40
N SER A 55 19.02 -4.26 4.36
CA SER A 55 19.89 -5.45 4.31
C SER A 55 19.41 -6.48 3.28
N ILE A 56 18.10 -6.57 3.03
CA ILE A 56 17.49 -7.49 2.07
C ILE A 56 17.69 -7.04 0.63
N PHE A 57 17.50 -5.74 0.35
CA PHE A 57 17.46 -5.21 -1.02
C PHE A 57 18.61 -4.25 -1.37
N GLY A 58 19.30 -3.69 -0.36
CA GLY A 58 20.22 -2.58 -0.55
C GLY A 58 19.50 -1.24 -0.70
N ARG A 59 20.30 -0.16 -0.81
CA ARG A 59 19.78 1.21 -0.97
C ARG A 59 19.43 1.49 -2.43
N SER A 60 18.48 2.40 -2.64
CA SER A 60 18.14 2.91 -3.98
C SER A 60 17.88 1.79 -5.01
N PHE A 61 17.12 0.78 -4.59
CA PHE A 61 16.86 -0.41 -5.39
C PHE A 61 15.57 -0.28 -6.22
N PHE A 62 14.51 0.30 -5.64
CA PHE A 62 13.19 0.32 -6.25
C PHE A 62 12.88 1.61 -7.01
N ASN A 63 12.15 1.48 -8.11
CA ASN A 63 11.51 2.59 -8.80
C ASN A 63 10.17 2.95 -8.17
N ASN A 64 9.42 1.94 -7.69
CA ASN A 64 8.12 2.12 -7.06
C ASN A 64 8.00 1.19 -5.85
N ILE A 65 7.41 1.70 -4.77
CA ILE A 65 7.00 0.95 -3.59
C ILE A 65 5.51 1.19 -3.40
N ILE A 66 4.75 0.12 -3.18
CA ILE A 66 3.32 0.18 -2.91
C ILE A 66 3.08 -0.49 -1.58
N CYS A 67 2.36 0.17 -0.69
CA CYS A 67 2.03 -0.36 0.62
C CYS A 67 0.55 -0.13 0.96
N ASN A 68 -0.08 -1.19 1.46
CA ASN A 68 -1.38 -1.14 2.10
C ASN A 68 -1.18 -1.62 3.55
N PRO A 69 -0.79 -0.72 4.47
CA PRO A 69 -0.47 -1.10 5.84
C PRO A 69 -1.73 -1.44 6.64
N PRO A 70 -1.60 -2.14 7.78
CA PRO A 70 -2.70 -2.28 8.72
C PRO A 70 -3.13 -0.90 9.27
N TYR A 71 -4.46 -0.67 9.43
CA TYR A 71 -5.01 0.64 9.79
C TYR A 71 -5.28 0.84 11.27
N LYS A 72 -5.03 -0.16 12.12
CA LYS A 72 -5.33 -0.08 13.55
C LYS A 72 -4.19 0.60 14.30
N GLU A 73 -4.53 1.63 15.08
CA GLU A 73 -3.63 2.22 16.05
C GLU A 73 -3.73 1.49 17.40
N PHE A 74 -2.62 1.45 18.13
CA PHE A 74 -2.64 1.12 19.54
C PHE A 74 -3.38 2.23 20.32
N GLY A 75 -4.48 1.87 21.01
CA GLY A 75 -5.11 2.74 22.00
C GLY A 75 -6.53 3.21 21.74
N GLY A 76 -7.14 2.91 20.61
CA GLY A 76 -8.49 3.40 20.27
C GLY A 76 -9.55 2.30 20.10
N GLY A 77 -9.82 1.49 21.12
CA GLY A 77 -10.92 0.52 21.09
C GLY A 77 -10.78 -0.57 22.14
N LEU A 78 -11.89 -1.01 22.71
CA LEU A 78 -11.96 -2.15 23.62
C LEU A 78 -11.26 -3.36 23.00
N VAL A 79 -10.05 -3.60 23.44
CA VAL A 79 -9.31 -4.83 23.14
C VAL A 79 -10.10 -5.98 23.77
N ASN A 80 -10.68 -6.83 22.95
CA ASN A 80 -11.25 -8.08 23.43
C ASN A 80 -10.10 -8.87 24.06
N LYS A 81 -10.11 -8.98 25.40
CA LYS A 81 -9.03 -9.55 26.23
C LYS A 81 -8.73 -11.03 25.93
N ASN A 82 -9.44 -11.65 25.01
CA ASN A 82 -9.35 -13.07 24.71
C ASN A 82 -8.55 -13.42 23.45
N ASP A 83 -8.01 -12.45 22.71
CA ASP A 83 -7.06 -12.73 21.62
C ASP A 83 -5.89 -11.74 21.60
N PRO A 84 -5.02 -11.79 22.64
CA PRO A 84 -3.91 -10.84 22.78
C PRO A 84 -2.79 -11.02 21.75
N VAL A 85 -2.78 -12.14 21.03
CA VAL A 85 -1.59 -12.56 20.26
C VAL A 85 -1.62 -12.09 18.82
N THR A 86 -2.80 -11.98 18.21
CA THR A 86 -2.90 -11.67 16.77
C THR A 86 -2.89 -10.16 16.50
N ILE A 87 -3.52 -9.36 17.36
CA ILE A 87 -3.64 -7.90 17.19
C ILE A 87 -2.33 -7.18 17.52
N ALA A 88 -1.65 -7.62 18.58
CA ALA A 88 -0.39 -7.03 19.04
C ALA A 88 0.78 -7.27 18.07
N ARG A 89 0.74 -8.29 17.23
CA ARG A 89 1.86 -8.64 16.34
C ARG A 89 1.99 -7.75 15.11
N HIS A 90 0.91 -7.16 14.62
CA HIS A 90 0.96 -6.43 13.33
C HIS A 90 1.39 -4.97 13.45
N GLU A 91 0.98 -4.25 14.51
CA GLU A 91 1.37 -2.85 14.71
C GLU A 91 2.66 -2.68 15.51
N ILE A 92 3.00 -3.65 16.38
CA ILE A 92 4.30 -3.68 17.07
C ILE A 92 5.44 -3.89 16.06
N LEU A 93 5.18 -4.53 14.93
CA LEU A 93 6.21 -4.88 13.98
C LEU A 93 6.57 -3.76 12.99
N CYS A 94 5.63 -2.91 12.58
CA CYS A 94 5.90 -1.87 11.57
C CYS A 94 4.95 -0.68 11.70
N SER A 95 5.48 0.47 12.11
CA SER A 95 4.74 1.73 12.18
C SER A 95 4.63 2.41 10.80
N LEU A 96 3.72 3.40 10.69
CA LEU A 96 3.64 4.26 9.50
C LEU A 96 4.98 4.96 9.22
N GLU A 97 5.66 5.40 10.27
CA GLU A 97 6.99 6.01 10.17
C GLU A 97 8.03 5.01 9.63
N ASP A 98 8.05 3.78 10.13
CA ASP A 98 8.95 2.74 9.61
C ASP A 98 8.75 2.51 8.11
N ILE A 99 7.50 2.44 7.66
CA ILE A 99 7.16 2.26 6.25
C ILE A 99 7.75 3.39 5.40
N ILE A 100 7.52 4.63 5.80
CA ILE A 100 7.97 5.80 5.04
C ILE A 100 9.49 5.93 5.09
N ARG A 101 10.08 5.76 6.26
CA ARG A 101 11.53 5.80 6.48
C ARG A 101 12.26 4.74 5.65
N VAL A 102 11.86 3.49 5.74
CA VAL A 102 12.48 2.40 4.98
C VAL A 102 12.26 2.60 3.49
N SER A 103 11.08 3.05 3.07
CA SER A 103 10.82 3.36 1.67
C SER A 103 11.77 4.42 1.13
N SER A 104 12.12 5.45 1.91
CA SER A 104 13.07 6.48 1.50
C SER A 104 14.49 5.95 1.28
N ILE A 105 14.88 4.91 2.01
CA ILE A 105 16.18 4.24 1.86
C ILE A 105 16.18 3.37 0.58
N LEU A 106 15.08 2.67 0.34
CA LEU A 106 14.98 1.69 -0.74
C LEU A 106 14.66 2.32 -2.10
N LEU A 107 14.05 3.50 -2.13
CA LEU A 107 13.69 4.18 -3.39
C LEU A 107 14.91 4.79 -4.07
N LYS A 108 14.96 4.65 -5.39
CA LYS A 108 15.86 5.44 -6.24
C LYS A 108 15.44 6.92 -6.20
N PRO A 109 16.36 7.85 -6.51
CA PRO A 109 15.96 9.25 -6.75
C PRO A 109 14.79 9.32 -7.73
N TYR A 110 13.76 10.12 -7.38
CA TYR A 110 12.48 10.24 -8.08
C TYR A 110 11.62 8.97 -8.11
N GLY A 111 12.04 7.90 -7.45
CA GLY A 111 11.20 6.72 -7.21
C GLY A 111 9.98 7.07 -6.36
N LYS A 112 8.90 6.32 -6.48
CA LYS A 112 7.60 6.65 -5.92
C LYS A 112 7.20 5.72 -4.80
N LEU A 113 6.64 6.28 -3.73
CA LEU A 113 5.91 5.58 -2.68
C LEU A 113 4.41 5.83 -2.86
N SER A 114 3.64 4.76 -2.98
CA SER A 114 2.17 4.82 -3.00
C SER A 114 1.60 4.13 -1.77
N LEU A 115 0.78 4.84 -1.02
CA LEU A 115 0.12 4.37 0.20
C LEU A 115 -1.40 4.48 0.05
N ILE A 116 -2.10 3.50 0.60
CA ILE A 116 -3.53 3.60 0.91
C ILE A 116 -3.70 3.61 2.43
N HIS A 117 -4.51 4.52 2.97
CA HIS A 117 -4.70 4.65 4.41
C HIS A 117 -6.05 5.27 4.77
N ARG A 118 -6.34 5.36 6.08
CA ARG A 118 -7.50 6.11 6.59
C ARG A 118 -7.25 7.62 6.49
N PRO A 119 -8.32 8.44 6.22
CA PRO A 119 -8.19 9.90 6.08
C PRO A 119 -7.67 10.59 7.35
N GLU A 120 -7.95 10.05 8.53
CA GLU A 120 -7.54 10.61 9.82
C GLU A 120 -6.01 10.71 9.96
N ARG A 121 -5.27 9.87 9.22
CA ARG A 121 -3.80 9.85 9.23
C ARG A 121 -3.17 10.71 8.12
N LEU A 122 -3.98 11.47 7.37
CA LEU A 122 -3.49 12.24 6.23
C LEU A 122 -2.38 13.23 6.64
N ALA A 123 -2.61 13.99 7.71
CA ALA A 123 -1.63 14.96 8.18
C ALA A 123 -0.30 14.30 8.55
N ASP A 124 -0.35 13.19 9.30
CA ASP A 124 0.83 12.44 9.70
C ASP A 124 1.58 11.89 8.47
N ILE A 125 0.85 11.32 7.50
CA ILE A 125 1.45 10.80 6.26
C ILE A 125 2.20 11.89 5.52
N LEU A 126 1.58 13.06 5.32
CA LEU A 126 2.21 14.17 4.58
C LEU A 126 3.43 14.72 5.31
N CYS A 127 3.36 14.86 6.65
CA CYS A 127 4.49 15.30 7.48
C CYS A 127 5.65 14.31 7.39
N LEU A 128 5.40 13.03 7.67
CA LEU A 128 6.42 11.98 7.63
C LEU A 128 7.03 11.83 6.24
N MET A 129 6.23 11.85 5.18
CA MET A 129 6.75 11.77 3.82
C MET A 129 7.75 12.89 3.56
N ARG A 130 7.45 14.14 3.94
CA ARG A 130 8.36 15.27 3.74
C ARG A 130 9.60 15.19 4.63
N GLU A 131 9.46 14.74 5.87
CA GLU A 131 10.58 14.49 6.79
C GLU A 131 11.60 13.53 6.17
N TYR A 132 11.13 12.45 5.56
CA TYR A 132 11.96 11.44 4.89
C TYR A 132 12.22 11.74 3.40
N LYS A 133 12.10 12.99 2.96
CA LYS A 133 12.40 13.46 1.60
C LYS A 133 11.57 12.80 0.50
N ILE A 134 10.40 12.27 0.84
CA ILE A 134 9.41 11.80 -0.11
C ILE A 134 8.38 12.91 -0.27
N GLU A 135 8.50 13.73 -1.32
CA GLU A 135 7.57 14.84 -1.53
C GLU A 135 6.22 14.31 -2.03
N PRO A 136 5.09 14.60 -1.34
CA PRO A 136 3.76 14.22 -1.80
C PRO A 136 3.43 14.81 -3.18
N LYS A 137 2.95 13.99 -4.10
CA LYS A 137 2.70 14.35 -5.49
C LYS A 137 1.25 14.24 -5.91
N ARG A 138 0.56 13.21 -5.41
CA ARG A 138 -0.84 12.96 -5.75
C ARG A 138 -1.60 12.53 -4.50
N LEU A 139 -2.79 13.05 -4.34
CA LEU A 139 -3.72 12.69 -3.29
C LEU A 139 -5.09 12.43 -3.89
N ARG A 140 -5.71 11.31 -3.55
CA ARG A 140 -7.06 10.96 -3.97
C ARG A 140 -7.86 10.45 -2.78
N PHE A 141 -9.06 11.00 -2.61
CA PHE A 141 -10.01 10.52 -1.60
C PHE A 141 -10.90 9.42 -2.18
N ILE A 142 -11.16 8.39 -1.38
CA ILE A 142 -12.03 7.28 -1.75
C ILE A 142 -13.27 7.32 -0.88
N HIS A 143 -14.41 7.44 -1.51
CA HIS A 143 -15.72 7.52 -0.88
C HIS A 143 -16.52 6.24 -1.15
N PRO A 144 -17.28 5.73 -0.18
CA PRO A 144 -18.22 4.64 -0.45
C PRO A 144 -19.25 5.00 -1.54
N SER A 145 -19.77 6.23 -1.49
CA SER A 145 -20.72 6.78 -2.48
C SER A 145 -20.65 8.32 -2.47
N PRO A 146 -21.24 9.02 -3.45
CA PRO A 146 -21.21 10.49 -3.51
C PRO A 146 -21.75 11.22 -2.26
N SER A 147 -22.69 10.60 -1.55
CA SER A 147 -23.31 11.17 -0.33
C SER A 147 -22.58 10.82 0.98
N LYS A 148 -21.49 10.05 0.92
CA LYS A 148 -20.74 9.61 2.09
C LYS A 148 -19.38 10.29 2.14
N THR A 149 -18.87 10.53 3.35
CA THR A 149 -17.51 11.01 3.56
C THR A 149 -16.47 9.98 3.09
N ALA A 150 -15.27 10.45 2.75
CA ALA A 150 -14.17 9.57 2.39
C ALA A 150 -13.83 8.61 3.55
N THR A 151 -13.63 7.36 3.23
CA THR A 151 -13.22 6.32 4.19
C THR A 151 -11.78 5.88 4.02
N MET A 152 -11.20 6.18 2.87
CA MET A 152 -9.81 5.91 2.55
C MET A 152 -9.21 7.06 1.74
N ILE A 153 -7.89 7.13 1.75
CA ILE A 153 -7.09 8.01 0.91
C ILE A 153 -6.01 7.19 0.20
N MET A 154 -5.66 7.60 -1.02
CA MET A 154 -4.45 7.18 -1.71
C MET A 154 -3.50 8.37 -1.78
N VAL A 155 -2.26 8.16 -1.35
CA VAL A 155 -1.20 9.18 -1.41
C VAL A 155 -0.02 8.61 -2.18
N GLU A 156 0.45 9.32 -3.19
CA GLU A 156 1.70 9.03 -3.90
C GLU A 156 2.68 10.17 -3.66
N GLY A 157 3.92 9.83 -3.33
CA GLY A 157 5.01 10.80 -3.24
C GLY A 157 6.25 10.33 -3.98
N ALA A 158 7.13 11.27 -4.30
CA ALA A 158 8.39 11.01 -5.01
C ALA A 158 9.59 11.31 -4.11
N TYR A 159 10.51 10.35 -3.99
CA TYR A 159 11.74 10.54 -3.23
C TYR A 159 12.63 11.60 -3.90
N CYS A 160 13.11 12.58 -3.14
CA CYS A 160 13.83 13.75 -3.63
C CYS A 160 13.05 14.56 -4.69
N GLY A 161 11.71 14.45 -4.74
CA GLY A 161 10.87 15.20 -5.67
C GLY A 161 10.77 16.68 -5.30
N GLY A 162 10.55 17.54 -6.31
CA GLY A 162 10.23 18.95 -6.09
C GLY A 162 8.80 19.14 -5.56
N ARG A 163 8.49 20.28 -4.96
CA ARG A 163 7.15 20.61 -4.44
C ARG A 163 6.10 20.56 -5.56
N LYS A 164 4.90 20.26 -5.25
CA LYS A 164 3.64 20.33 -5.99
C LYS A 164 2.79 19.09 -5.76
N LEU A 165 1.75 19.24 -4.98
CA LEU A 165 0.73 18.22 -4.74
C LEU A 165 -0.45 18.43 -5.69
N HIS A 166 -0.85 17.38 -6.39
CA HIS A 166 -2.03 17.35 -7.22
C HIS A 166 -3.16 16.59 -6.49
N LEU A 167 -4.33 17.24 -6.35
CA LEU A 167 -5.55 16.60 -5.86
C LEU A 167 -6.29 16.00 -7.05
N GLU A 168 -6.53 14.71 -6.99
CA GLU A 168 -7.32 14.02 -8.00
C GLU A 168 -8.81 14.05 -7.69
N PRO A 169 -9.67 13.95 -8.70
CA PRO A 169 -11.10 13.79 -8.47
C PRO A 169 -11.36 12.62 -7.53
N PRO A 170 -12.34 12.71 -6.62
CA PRO A 170 -12.64 11.63 -5.69
C PRO A 170 -13.01 10.34 -6.43
N LEU A 171 -12.62 9.19 -5.85
CA LEU A 171 -13.06 7.88 -6.33
C LEU A 171 -14.30 7.45 -5.53
N TYR A 172 -15.39 7.20 -6.20
CA TYR A 172 -16.61 6.64 -5.61
C TYR A 172 -16.67 5.14 -5.87
N ILE A 173 -16.81 4.33 -4.79
CA ILE A 173 -16.91 2.87 -4.93
C ILE A 173 -18.24 2.49 -5.56
N TYR A 174 -19.34 3.08 -5.07
CA TYR A 174 -20.68 2.79 -5.54
C TYR A 174 -21.33 4.07 -6.09
N LYS A 175 -22.00 3.97 -7.23
CA LYS A 175 -22.90 5.01 -7.74
C LYS A 175 -24.26 4.95 -7.03
N GLU A 176 -24.75 3.76 -6.70
CA GLU A 176 -25.97 3.47 -5.98
C GLU A 176 -25.78 2.26 -5.05
N LYS A 177 -26.76 1.99 -4.17
CA LYS A 177 -26.69 0.86 -3.25
C LYS A 177 -26.47 -0.46 -3.98
N GLY A 178 -25.31 -1.07 -3.79
CA GLY A 178 -24.91 -2.34 -4.39
C GLY A 178 -24.46 -2.29 -5.86
N VAL A 179 -24.39 -1.08 -6.46
CA VAL A 179 -23.95 -0.91 -7.85
C VAL A 179 -22.62 -0.17 -7.86
N TYR A 180 -21.56 -0.81 -8.33
CA TYR A 180 -20.25 -0.20 -8.47
C TYR A 180 -20.28 0.98 -9.45
N SER A 181 -19.42 1.98 -9.21
CA SER A 181 -19.22 3.07 -10.15
C SER A 181 -18.58 2.57 -11.44
N ASP A 182 -18.74 3.34 -12.52
CA ASP A 182 -18.18 2.96 -13.83
C ASP A 182 -16.65 2.90 -13.76
N GLU A 183 -16.01 3.83 -13.03
CA GLU A 183 -14.57 3.82 -12.81
C GLU A 183 -14.10 2.56 -12.06
N ILE A 184 -14.82 2.12 -11.02
CA ILE A 184 -14.51 0.86 -10.34
C ILE A 184 -14.64 -0.33 -11.29
N ASN A 185 -15.67 -0.36 -12.13
CA ASN A 185 -15.83 -1.42 -13.11
C ASN A 185 -14.69 -1.43 -14.14
N GLU A 186 -14.25 -0.26 -14.58
CA GLU A 186 -13.09 -0.10 -15.48
C GLU A 186 -11.80 -0.61 -14.82
N ILE A 187 -11.50 -0.17 -13.57
CA ILE A 187 -10.32 -0.61 -12.80
C ILE A 187 -10.26 -2.14 -12.69
N TYR A 188 -11.41 -2.79 -12.51
CA TYR A 188 -11.49 -4.26 -12.38
C TYR A 188 -11.74 -4.99 -13.71
N GLY A 189 -11.72 -4.30 -14.84
CA GLY A 189 -11.97 -4.87 -16.17
C GLY A 189 -13.37 -5.47 -16.31
N ARG A 190 -14.34 -4.99 -15.53
CA ARG A 190 -15.73 -5.45 -15.59
C ARG A 190 -16.46 -4.66 -16.67
N LYS A 191 -17.16 -5.36 -17.56
CA LYS A 191 -18.06 -4.68 -18.51
C LYS A 191 -19.19 -4.00 -17.73
N SER A 192 -19.38 -2.69 -17.94
CA SER A 192 -20.58 -2.01 -17.47
C SER A 192 -21.80 -2.71 -18.07
N LYS A 193 -22.72 -3.12 -17.21
CA LYS A 193 -24.01 -3.67 -17.63
C LYS A 193 -24.93 -2.55 -18.02
#